data_10a40e52c73862846493c4fe1541f570
#
_entry.id   10a40e52c73862846493c4fe1541f570
#
_cell.length_a   1.000
_cell.length_b   1.000
_cell.length_c   1.000
_cell.angle_alpha   90.00
_cell.angle_beta   90.00
_cell.angle_gamma   90.00
#
_symmetry.space_group_name_H-M   'P 1'
#
loop_
_entity.id
_entity.type
_entity.pdbx_description
1 polymer ?
#
loop_
_entity_poly.entity_id
_entity_poly.type
_entity_poly.pdbx_seq_one_letter_code
_entity_poly.pdbx_strand_id
1 'polypeptide(L)'
;MKRFALITGALALLLTAVVVQAQLSRDFANEFLAQPAGRALVQTFGALKTGYLEDVDDDAIIRGAITGMLEAVGDPFTYYLEPRTAAREAQDRSGTFEGIGAVLTPFNRQTGRGVEILNVYRGGPAYQAGVQRGDIFLEVDGVDVSDFTTTEVVDLVRGPGGTTVEITFRRPGAEAPVSFAIVRDTIEIVDVTAGLVDGDVGYVAISSFGNQRVYDQLMDALARLQLEGATSFVLDLRNNPGGLLTQGILVADEFLGDGDIVFQRARGVTQRLASADPRGVVDAPMAVLVNRNSASASEIVAGALQDNHRALVIGETTFGKGVAQSVVSLSDGGQLAYTSFEWLTPDRRSISAEGVVPDLSVIDTLLTQTISIDGRGGEVGQVVTILVDGVEVGSTEVAEDGEFTFVTTGPRPVLSEVQGEALVDLENDAVLAAALVALRDGSAAALGSR
;
A
#
# COMPACT_ATOMS: atom_id res chain seq x y z
N MET A 1 -37.51 -11.15 28.78
CA MET A 1 -36.58 -10.99 29.90
C MET A 1 -35.10 -11.25 29.48
N LYS A 2 -34.74 -12.36 28.77
CA LYS A 2 -33.36 -12.65 28.41
C LYS A 2 -32.69 -11.61 27.46
N ARG A 3 -33.45 -10.97 26.55
CA ARG A 3 -32.93 -9.91 25.66
C ARG A 3 -32.63 -8.59 26.38
N PHE A 4 -33.43 -8.25 27.41
CA PHE A 4 -33.20 -7.05 28.23
C PHE A 4 -31.97 -7.21 29.13
N ALA A 5 -31.69 -8.40 29.66
CA ALA A 5 -30.51 -8.68 30.48
C ALA A 5 -29.20 -8.66 29.66
N LEU A 6 -29.24 -9.05 28.36
CA LEU A 6 -28.10 -8.95 27.46
C LEU A 6 -27.75 -7.51 27.09
N ILE A 7 -28.76 -6.67 26.84
CA ILE A 7 -28.58 -5.25 26.52
C ILE A 7 -28.03 -4.46 27.72
N THR A 8 -28.58 -4.72 28.92
CA THR A 8 -28.06 -4.10 30.16
C THR A 8 -26.66 -4.56 30.51
N GLY A 9 -26.32 -5.83 30.26
CA GLY A 9 -24.94 -6.35 30.45
C GLY A 9 -23.93 -5.74 29.48
N ALA A 10 -24.28 -5.60 28.21
CA ALA A 10 -23.43 -4.96 27.20
C ALA A 10 -23.23 -3.45 27.48
N LEU A 11 -24.30 -2.74 27.92
CA LEU A 11 -24.22 -1.33 28.29
C LEU A 11 -23.35 -1.11 29.53
N ALA A 12 -23.43 -2.01 30.53
CA ALA A 12 -22.60 -1.96 31.73
C ALA A 12 -21.12 -2.23 31.40
N LEU A 13 -20.82 -3.17 30.50
CA LEU A 13 -19.47 -3.44 30.03
C LEU A 13 -18.87 -2.27 29.24
N LEU A 14 -19.67 -1.63 28.39
CA LEU A 14 -19.26 -0.42 27.66
C LEU A 14 -19.00 0.75 28.62
N LEU A 15 -19.88 0.98 29.61
CA LEU A 15 -19.68 2.01 30.63
C LEU A 15 -18.44 1.76 31.48
N THR A 16 -18.16 0.52 31.87
CA THR A 16 -16.96 0.18 32.63
C THR A 16 -15.70 0.36 31.78
N ALA A 17 -15.71 0.00 30.50
CA ALA A 17 -14.58 0.22 29.60
C ALA A 17 -14.28 1.71 29.43
N VAL A 18 -15.30 2.56 29.22
CA VAL A 18 -15.15 4.01 29.10
C VAL A 18 -14.61 4.63 30.40
N VAL A 19 -15.09 4.19 31.56
CA VAL A 19 -14.61 4.69 32.87
C VAL A 19 -13.15 4.29 33.10
N VAL A 20 -12.78 3.04 32.80
CA VAL A 20 -11.39 2.56 32.92
C VAL A 20 -10.46 3.33 31.98
N GLN A 21 -10.89 3.57 30.75
CA GLN A 21 -10.09 4.33 29.78
C GLN A 21 -9.90 5.80 30.20
N ALA A 22 -10.96 6.43 30.73
CA ALA A 22 -10.89 7.79 31.26
C ALA A 22 -9.98 7.88 32.50
N GLN A 23 -9.97 6.84 33.36
CA GLN A 23 -9.10 6.77 34.53
C GLN A 23 -7.64 6.60 34.11
N LEU A 24 -7.34 5.67 33.23
CA LEU A 24 -5.99 5.47 32.68
C LEU A 24 -5.44 6.75 32.02
N SER A 25 -6.27 7.47 31.25
CA SER A 25 -5.86 8.73 30.62
C SER A 25 -5.52 9.80 31.67
N ARG A 26 -6.25 9.88 32.79
CA ARG A 26 -5.95 10.81 33.87
C ARG A 26 -4.65 10.44 34.61
N ASP A 27 -4.43 9.14 34.84
CA ASP A 27 -3.24 8.68 35.53
C ASP A 27 -1.97 8.94 34.69
N PHE A 28 -2.01 8.70 33.37
CA PHE A 28 -0.93 9.07 32.46
C PHE A 28 -0.70 10.57 32.37
N ALA A 29 -1.76 11.39 32.34
CA ALA A 29 -1.62 12.86 32.34
C ALA A 29 -0.98 13.34 33.63
N ASN A 30 -1.37 12.80 34.78
CA ASN A 30 -0.76 13.12 36.08
C ASN A 30 0.71 12.69 36.14
N GLU A 31 1.04 11.50 35.68
CA GLU A 31 2.41 11.00 35.57
C GLU A 31 3.26 11.90 34.65
N PHE A 32 2.73 12.25 33.48
CA PHE A 32 3.39 13.15 32.54
C PHE A 32 3.69 14.53 33.17
N LEU A 33 2.71 15.12 33.85
CA LEU A 33 2.87 16.41 34.53
C LEU A 33 3.72 16.31 35.83
N ALA A 34 3.87 15.13 36.42
CA ALA A 34 4.78 14.92 37.51
C ALA A 34 6.27 15.04 37.09
N GLN A 35 6.56 14.73 35.82
CA GLN A 35 7.90 14.83 35.26
C GLN A 35 8.28 16.30 34.97
N PRO A 36 9.53 16.74 35.24
CA PRO A 36 9.98 18.07 34.90
C PRO A 36 9.86 18.43 33.42
N ALA A 37 10.16 17.47 32.52
CA ALA A 37 10.05 17.64 31.07
C ALA A 37 8.59 17.83 30.60
N GLY A 38 7.65 17.10 31.18
CA GLY A 38 6.22 17.26 30.87
C GLY A 38 5.68 18.64 31.26
N ARG A 39 6.10 19.14 32.45
CA ARG A 39 5.79 20.52 32.86
C ARG A 39 6.44 21.56 31.95
N ALA A 40 7.70 21.35 31.56
CA ALA A 40 8.40 22.25 30.66
C ALA A 40 7.69 22.37 29.30
N LEU A 41 7.18 21.25 28.72
CA LEU A 41 6.41 21.27 27.48
C LEU A 41 5.16 22.14 27.60
N VAL A 42 4.38 22.00 28.68
CA VAL A 42 3.19 22.83 28.93
C VAL A 42 3.54 24.28 29.12
N GLN A 43 4.66 24.59 29.85
CA GLN A 43 5.13 25.95 30.05
C GLN A 43 5.60 26.58 28.74
N THR A 44 6.30 25.83 27.87
CA THR A 44 6.72 26.28 26.55
C THR A 44 5.53 26.65 25.68
N PHE A 45 4.51 25.77 25.62
CA PHE A 45 3.27 26.06 24.90
C PHE A 45 2.59 27.33 25.41
N GLY A 46 2.46 27.47 26.72
CA GLY A 46 1.86 28.67 27.34
C GLY A 46 2.66 29.97 27.05
N ALA A 47 3.98 29.92 27.07
CA ALA A 47 4.84 31.04 26.75
C ALA A 47 4.71 31.48 25.28
N LEU A 48 4.70 30.52 24.37
CA LEU A 48 4.49 30.81 22.94
C LEU A 48 3.11 31.41 22.68
N LYS A 49 2.06 30.84 23.25
CA LYS A 49 0.67 31.30 23.07
C LYS A 49 0.46 32.73 23.59
N THR A 50 1.15 33.13 24.66
CA THR A 50 0.89 34.42 25.34
C THR A 50 1.95 35.49 25.09
N GLY A 51 3.14 35.10 24.65
CA GLY A 51 4.31 35.99 24.60
C GLY A 51 5.03 36.01 23.24
N TYR A 52 4.66 35.21 22.27
CA TYR A 52 5.25 35.24 20.93
C TYR A 52 4.82 36.53 20.20
N LEU A 53 5.65 37.01 19.27
CA LEU A 53 5.44 38.30 18.59
C LEU A 53 4.18 38.32 17.72
N GLU A 54 3.83 37.17 17.13
CA GLU A 54 2.68 37.00 16.24
C GLU A 54 1.72 35.95 16.81
N ASP A 55 0.49 35.94 16.33
CA ASP A 55 -0.46 34.89 16.70
C ASP A 55 0.04 33.51 16.23
N VAL A 56 -0.04 32.52 17.12
CA VAL A 56 0.40 31.16 16.87
C VAL A 56 -0.78 30.22 16.68
N ASP A 57 -0.65 29.30 15.76
CA ASP A 57 -1.61 28.22 15.59
C ASP A 57 -1.36 27.14 16.64
N ASP A 58 -2.27 27.07 17.62
CA ASP A 58 -2.21 26.11 18.72
C ASP A 58 -2.15 24.65 18.20
N ASP A 59 -2.94 24.33 17.19
CA ASP A 59 -3.02 22.98 16.63
C ASP A 59 -1.72 22.60 15.90
N ALA A 60 -1.12 23.54 15.18
CA ALA A 60 0.16 23.31 14.51
C ALA A 60 1.28 23.04 15.51
N ILE A 61 1.35 23.80 16.62
CA ILE A 61 2.35 23.61 17.68
C ILE A 61 2.17 22.26 18.37
N ILE A 62 0.92 21.88 18.68
CA ILE A 62 0.63 20.61 19.36
C ILE A 62 0.98 19.43 18.43
N ARG A 63 0.61 19.50 17.13
CA ARG A 63 1.00 18.49 16.15
C ARG A 63 2.51 18.39 15.99
N GLY A 64 3.21 19.51 15.94
CA GLY A 64 4.68 19.54 15.95
C GLY A 64 5.29 18.83 17.17
N ALA A 65 4.69 19.00 18.36
CA ALA A 65 5.13 18.28 19.56
C ALA A 65 4.88 16.77 19.47
N ILE A 66 3.74 16.33 18.92
CA ILE A 66 3.45 14.91 18.64
C ILE A 66 4.51 14.34 17.69
N THR A 67 4.78 15.03 16.57
CA THR A 67 5.80 14.61 15.59
C THR A 67 7.17 14.48 16.25
N GLY A 68 7.60 15.47 17.04
CA GLY A 68 8.88 15.42 17.76
C GLY A 68 8.98 14.26 18.78
N MET A 69 7.87 13.87 19.42
CA MET A 69 7.85 12.68 20.27
C MET A 69 8.08 11.39 19.46
N LEU A 70 7.49 11.29 18.28
CA LEU A 70 7.63 10.11 17.42
C LEU A 70 9.03 10.03 16.82
N GLU A 71 9.60 11.16 16.39
CA GLU A 71 11.00 11.23 15.95
C GLU A 71 11.97 10.76 17.04
N ALA A 72 11.70 11.10 18.30
CA ALA A 72 12.52 10.66 19.43
C ALA A 72 12.44 9.15 19.70
N VAL A 73 11.37 8.48 19.27
CA VAL A 73 11.27 7.00 19.29
C VAL A 73 12.24 6.39 18.28
N GLY A 74 12.48 7.05 17.13
CA GLY A 74 13.41 6.60 16.09
C GLY A 74 12.95 5.38 15.30
N ASP A 75 11.67 5.09 15.32
CA ASP A 75 11.06 3.97 14.57
C ASP A 75 10.36 4.51 13.31
N PRO A 76 10.81 4.15 12.09
CA PRO A 76 10.25 4.65 10.84
C PRO A 76 8.82 4.15 10.58
N PHE A 77 8.36 3.15 11.32
CA PHE A 77 7.02 2.59 11.19
C PHE A 77 6.04 3.15 12.24
N THR A 78 6.52 4.04 13.12
CA THR A 78 5.68 4.72 14.12
C THR A 78 5.43 6.15 13.68
N TYR A 79 4.16 6.49 13.36
CA TYR A 79 3.80 7.79 12.81
C TYR A 79 2.40 8.24 13.23
N TYR A 80 2.18 9.54 13.14
CA TYR A 80 0.88 10.17 13.32
C TYR A 80 0.24 10.51 11.97
N LEU A 81 -1.03 10.18 11.83
CA LEU A 81 -1.87 10.57 10.71
C LEU A 81 -2.80 11.70 11.14
N GLU A 82 -2.73 12.80 10.42
CA GLU A 82 -3.68 13.91 10.60
C GLU A 82 -5.12 13.48 10.30
N PRO A 83 -6.13 14.15 10.88
CA PRO A 83 -7.54 13.73 10.79
C PRO A 83 -8.04 13.48 9.37
N ARG A 84 -7.69 14.33 8.42
CA ARG A 84 -8.09 14.16 7.00
C ARG A 84 -7.47 12.91 6.39
N THR A 85 -6.18 12.70 6.60
CA THR A 85 -5.46 11.52 6.10
C THR A 85 -5.98 10.25 6.77
N ALA A 86 -6.22 10.29 8.09
CA ALA A 86 -6.79 9.17 8.84
C ALA A 86 -8.19 8.78 8.34
N ALA A 87 -9.05 9.76 8.06
CA ALA A 87 -10.37 9.52 7.50
C ALA A 87 -10.30 8.91 6.09
N ARG A 88 -9.39 9.39 5.24
CA ARG A 88 -9.15 8.84 3.91
C ARG A 88 -8.65 7.40 3.97
N GLU A 89 -7.65 7.12 4.79
CA GLU A 89 -7.17 5.74 4.96
C GLU A 89 -8.23 4.80 5.53
N ALA A 90 -9.10 5.29 6.42
CA ALA A 90 -10.22 4.51 6.92
C ALA A 90 -11.22 4.18 5.81
N GLN A 91 -11.48 5.12 4.90
CA GLN A 91 -12.31 4.89 3.72
C GLN A 91 -11.66 3.88 2.77
N ASP A 92 -10.38 4.07 2.42
CA ASP A 92 -9.66 3.15 1.54
C ASP A 92 -9.62 1.73 2.12
N ARG A 93 -9.43 1.60 3.44
CA ARG A 93 -9.52 0.31 4.15
C ARG A 93 -10.89 -0.36 4.05
N SER A 94 -11.97 0.37 3.84
CA SER A 94 -13.29 -0.23 3.60
C SER A 94 -13.42 -0.90 2.23
N GLY A 95 -12.47 -0.65 1.32
CA GLY A 95 -12.46 -1.15 -0.05
C GLY A 95 -13.21 -0.28 -1.04
N THR A 96 -13.59 0.94 -0.63
CA THR A 96 -14.25 1.92 -1.51
C THR A 96 -13.78 3.33 -1.19
N PHE A 97 -13.84 4.22 -2.18
CA PHE A 97 -13.65 5.65 -1.96
C PHE A 97 -14.60 6.46 -2.84
N GLU A 98 -14.87 7.69 -2.45
CA GLU A 98 -15.66 8.61 -3.25
C GLU A 98 -14.76 9.55 -4.05
N GLY A 99 -14.93 9.56 -5.38
CA GLY A 99 -14.08 10.33 -6.29
C GLY A 99 -14.35 10.07 -7.76
N ILE A 100 -13.34 10.29 -8.59
CA ILE A 100 -13.46 10.16 -10.04
C ILE A 100 -13.04 8.80 -10.61
N GLY A 101 -12.41 7.93 -9.81
CA GLY A 101 -11.94 6.62 -10.28
C GLY A 101 -10.70 6.71 -11.18
N ALA A 102 -9.63 7.29 -10.66
CA ALA A 102 -8.34 7.38 -11.34
C ALA A 102 -7.19 7.11 -10.36
N VAL A 103 -6.11 6.54 -10.88
CA VAL A 103 -4.83 6.37 -10.19
C VAL A 103 -3.90 7.49 -10.61
N LEU A 104 -3.36 8.20 -9.63
CA LEU A 104 -2.52 9.37 -9.84
C LEU A 104 -1.06 9.03 -9.50
N THR A 105 -0.12 9.70 -10.19
CA THR A 105 1.32 9.60 -9.92
C THR A 105 1.96 10.98 -10.07
N PRO A 106 3.08 11.27 -9.38
CA PRO A 106 3.82 12.49 -9.63
C PRO A 106 4.31 12.54 -11.09
N PHE A 107 4.07 13.65 -11.77
CA PHE A 107 4.62 13.90 -13.12
C PHE A 107 6.15 14.07 -13.03
N ASN A 108 6.61 14.92 -12.11
CA ASN A 108 8.03 15.04 -11.80
C ASN A 108 8.35 14.12 -10.60
N ARG A 109 8.97 12.98 -10.88
CA ARG A 109 9.30 11.99 -9.86
C ARG A 109 10.42 12.40 -8.92
N GLN A 110 11.27 13.36 -9.30
CA GLN A 110 12.37 13.84 -8.45
C GLN A 110 11.85 14.80 -7.37
N THR A 111 10.96 15.73 -7.76
CA THR A 111 10.40 16.71 -6.83
C THR A 111 9.12 16.24 -6.16
N GLY A 112 8.50 15.18 -6.67
CA GLY A 112 7.17 14.71 -6.26
C GLY A 112 6.03 15.64 -6.69
N ARG A 113 6.29 16.62 -7.59
CA ARG A 113 5.36 17.68 -7.98
C ARG A 113 4.85 17.52 -9.40
N GLY A 114 3.72 18.24 -9.65
CA GLY A 114 2.90 17.97 -10.81
C GLY A 114 2.26 16.58 -10.71
N VAL A 115 1.12 16.37 -11.28
CA VAL A 115 0.38 15.11 -11.16
C VAL A 115 -0.14 14.67 -12.51
N GLU A 116 0.04 13.40 -12.82
CA GLU A 116 -0.49 12.78 -14.05
C GLU A 116 -1.41 11.59 -13.72
N ILE A 117 -2.29 11.29 -14.67
CA ILE A 117 -3.12 10.09 -14.64
C ILE A 117 -2.25 8.88 -15.01
N LEU A 118 -2.00 8.00 -14.04
CA LEU A 118 -1.32 6.73 -14.29
C LEU A 118 -2.29 5.71 -14.91
N ASN A 119 -3.54 5.68 -14.42
CA ASN A 119 -4.58 4.79 -14.94
C ASN A 119 -5.98 5.34 -14.57
N VAL A 120 -7.03 4.89 -15.28
CA VAL A 120 -8.43 5.16 -14.96
C VAL A 120 -9.18 3.85 -14.74
N TYR A 121 -10.00 3.79 -13.69
CA TYR A 121 -10.83 2.62 -13.42
C TYR A 121 -11.89 2.47 -14.51
N ARG A 122 -11.93 1.32 -15.15
CA ARG A 122 -12.86 1.03 -16.23
C ARG A 122 -14.31 1.14 -15.74
N GLY A 123 -15.13 1.89 -16.49
CA GLY A 123 -16.51 2.17 -16.09
C GLY A 123 -16.67 3.23 -15.00
N GLY A 124 -15.59 3.71 -14.40
CA GLY A 124 -15.62 4.82 -13.44
C GLY A 124 -15.91 6.18 -14.06
N PRO A 125 -16.19 7.23 -13.26
CA PRO A 125 -16.54 8.54 -13.74
C PRO A 125 -15.51 9.19 -14.67
N ALA A 126 -14.21 9.12 -14.35
CA ALA A 126 -13.13 9.65 -15.17
C ALA A 126 -13.06 8.94 -16.53
N TYR A 127 -13.22 7.60 -16.54
CA TYR A 127 -13.26 6.79 -17.76
C TYR A 127 -14.44 7.20 -18.65
N GLN A 128 -15.63 7.35 -18.09
CA GLN A 128 -16.84 7.76 -18.82
C GLN A 128 -16.74 9.19 -19.36
N ALA A 129 -16.05 10.08 -18.64
CA ALA A 129 -15.78 11.45 -19.09
C ALA A 129 -14.74 11.52 -20.22
N GLY A 130 -13.95 10.45 -20.45
CA GLY A 130 -12.92 10.41 -21.49
C GLY A 130 -11.54 10.88 -21.02
N VAL A 131 -11.28 10.88 -19.70
CA VAL A 131 -9.94 11.06 -19.14
C VAL A 131 -9.05 9.89 -19.55
N GLN A 132 -7.80 10.16 -19.86
CA GLN A 132 -6.86 9.18 -20.38
C GLN A 132 -5.60 9.10 -19.53
N ARG A 133 -4.93 7.95 -19.59
CA ARG A 133 -3.58 7.80 -19.06
C ARG A 133 -2.64 8.84 -19.68
N GLY A 134 -1.78 9.44 -18.88
CA GLY A 134 -0.86 10.49 -19.29
C GLY A 134 -1.45 11.89 -19.32
N ASP A 135 -2.75 12.08 -19.01
CA ASP A 135 -3.32 13.39 -18.78
C ASP A 135 -2.68 14.02 -17.54
N ILE A 136 -2.16 15.24 -17.66
CA ILE A 136 -1.44 15.96 -16.61
C ILE A 136 -2.34 17.06 -16.07
N PHE A 137 -2.55 17.08 -14.76
CA PHE A 137 -3.39 18.05 -14.08
C PHE A 137 -2.83 19.48 -14.23
N LEU A 138 -3.68 20.42 -14.64
CA LEU A 138 -3.41 21.84 -14.66
C LEU A 138 -4.27 22.59 -13.63
N GLU A 139 -5.59 22.33 -13.62
CA GLU A 139 -6.52 23.00 -12.72
C GLU A 139 -7.56 22.02 -12.17
N VAL A 140 -7.98 22.24 -10.93
CA VAL A 140 -9.12 21.56 -10.29
C VAL A 140 -10.02 22.62 -9.67
N ASP A 141 -11.29 22.69 -10.10
CA ASP A 141 -12.29 23.71 -9.71
C ASP A 141 -11.74 25.14 -9.80
N GLY A 142 -10.94 25.44 -10.86
CA GLY A 142 -10.32 26.75 -11.12
C GLY A 142 -9.08 27.05 -10.27
N VAL A 143 -8.60 26.11 -9.47
CA VAL A 143 -7.34 26.21 -8.72
C VAL A 143 -6.22 25.63 -9.58
N ASP A 144 -5.16 26.41 -9.83
CA ASP A 144 -3.95 25.92 -10.49
C ASP A 144 -3.24 24.91 -9.58
N VAL A 145 -3.09 23.66 -10.06
CA VAL A 145 -2.47 22.55 -9.34
C VAL A 145 -1.20 22.04 -10.03
N SER A 146 -0.66 22.79 -10.97
CA SER A 146 0.49 22.38 -11.80
C SER A 146 1.74 22.03 -10.96
N ASP A 147 1.89 22.63 -9.79
CA ASP A 147 3.03 22.40 -8.86
C ASP A 147 2.61 21.68 -7.56
N PHE A 148 1.41 21.09 -7.53
CA PHE A 148 0.92 20.36 -6.37
C PHE A 148 1.49 18.94 -6.32
N THR A 149 1.56 18.39 -5.11
CA THR A 149 1.83 16.97 -4.88
C THR A 149 0.58 16.13 -5.19
N THR A 150 0.77 14.84 -5.39
CA THR A 150 -0.36 13.91 -5.60
C THR A 150 -1.38 13.97 -4.45
N THR A 151 -0.92 14.10 -3.21
CA THR A 151 -1.80 14.19 -2.04
C THR A 151 -2.68 15.46 -2.09
N GLU A 152 -2.09 16.61 -2.41
CA GLU A 152 -2.82 17.88 -2.52
C GLU A 152 -3.86 17.85 -3.64
N VAL A 153 -3.54 17.24 -4.79
CA VAL A 153 -4.51 17.07 -5.90
C VAL A 153 -5.62 16.10 -5.49
N VAL A 154 -5.30 14.96 -4.86
CA VAL A 154 -6.29 13.99 -4.37
C VAL A 154 -7.29 14.65 -3.40
N ASP A 155 -6.83 15.55 -2.53
CA ASP A 155 -7.69 16.25 -1.56
C ASP A 155 -8.71 17.19 -2.24
N LEU A 156 -8.41 17.71 -3.44
CA LEU A 156 -9.34 18.51 -4.24
C LEU A 156 -10.26 17.63 -5.10
N VAL A 157 -9.72 16.55 -5.65
CA VAL A 157 -10.45 15.69 -6.60
C VAL A 157 -11.45 14.77 -5.88
N ARG A 158 -11.12 14.24 -4.69
CA ARG A 158 -12.06 13.46 -3.86
C ARG A 158 -13.17 14.36 -3.30
N GLY A 159 -14.31 13.78 -2.99
CA GLY A 159 -15.45 14.47 -2.40
C GLY A 159 -16.71 13.63 -2.50
N PRO A 160 -17.82 14.07 -1.89
CA PRO A 160 -19.06 13.28 -1.81
C PRO A 160 -19.57 12.85 -3.18
N GLY A 161 -20.01 11.58 -3.26
CA GLY A 161 -20.66 11.03 -4.44
C GLY A 161 -21.82 11.89 -4.91
N GLY A 162 -22.01 12.01 -6.24
CA GLY A 162 -23.03 12.86 -6.85
C GLY A 162 -22.64 14.34 -6.98
N THR A 163 -21.52 14.80 -6.38
CA THR A 163 -20.98 16.15 -6.61
C THR A 163 -20.12 16.20 -7.86
N THR A 164 -20.05 17.37 -8.52
CA THR A 164 -19.23 17.56 -9.72
C THR A 164 -17.90 18.21 -9.35
N VAL A 165 -16.82 17.78 -10.01
CA VAL A 165 -15.52 18.45 -10.03
C VAL A 165 -15.17 18.84 -11.46
N GLU A 166 -14.67 20.05 -11.66
CA GLU A 166 -14.15 20.51 -12.96
C GLU A 166 -12.63 20.35 -12.97
N ILE A 167 -12.11 19.59 -13.94
CA ILE A 167 -10.67 19.33 -14.04
C ILE A 167 -10.19 19.69 -15.45
N THR A 168 -9.12 20.48 -15.50
CA THR A 168 -8.42 20.81 -16.74
C THR A 168 -7.08 20.08 -16.77
N PHE A 169 -6.83 19.39 -17.89
CA PHE A 169 -5.61 18.62 -18.11
C PHE A 169 -4.82 19.14 -19.31
N ARG A 170 -3.50 19.00 -19.24
CA ARG A 170 -2.63 18.98 -20.40
C ARG A 170 -2.55 17.55 -20.91
N ARG A 171 -3.06 17.31 -22.11
CA ARG A 171 -3.01 15.98 -22.76
C ARG A 171 -1.86 15.93 -23.74
N PRO A 172 -0.92 14.96 -23.63
CA PRO A 172 0.13 14.77 -24.62
C PRO A 172 -0.46 14.62 -26.04
N GLY A 173 0.07 15.39 -26.98
CA GLY A 173 -0.39 15.38 -28.37
C GLY A 173 -1.64 16.24 -28.68
N ALA A 174 -2.29 16.84 -27.69
CA ALA A 174 -3.35 17.80 -27.89
C ALA A 174 -2.78 19.24 -28.06
N GLU A 175 -3.38 20.04 -28.98
CA GLU A 175 -2.95 21.42 -29.20
C GLU A 175 -3.37 22.39 -28.07
N ALA A 176 -4.38 22.03 -27.29
CA ALA A 176 -4.91 22.85 -26.21
C ALA A 176 -5.27 21.97 -25.00
N PRO A 177 -5.31 22.56 -23.77
CA PRO A 177 -5.82 21.87 -22.59
C PRO A 177 -7.23 21.31 -22.81
N VAL A 178 -7.53 20.18 -22.18
CA VAL A 178 -8.83 19.52 -22.19
C VAL A 178 -9.49 19.61 -20.81
N SER A 179 -10.77 19.98 -20.76
CA SER A 179 -11.49 20.14 -19.51
C SER A 179 -12.67 19.19 -19.44
N PHE A 180 -12.91 18.64 -18.24
CA PHE A 180 -14.00 17.72 -17.98
C PHE A 180 -14.74 18.12 -16.71
N ALA A 181 -16.07 18.09 -16.76
CA ALA A 181 -16.92 18.14 -15.58
C ALA A 181 -17.27 16.69 -15.19
N ILE A 182 -16.71 16.19 -14.11
CA ILE A 182 -16.81 14.79 -13.72
C ILE A 182 -17.67 14.69 -12.45
N VAL A 183 -18.74 13.91 -12.53
CA VAL A 183 -19.58 13.60 -11.34
C VAL A 183 -18.89 12.52 -10.55
N ARG A 184 -18.55 12.83 -9.29
CA ARG A 184 -17.95 11.86 -8.36
C ARG A 184 -18.92 10.72 -8.06
N ASP A 185 -18.37 9.54 -7.86
CA ASP A 185 -19.13 8.35 -7.49
C ASP A 185 -18.35 7.52 -6.46
N THR A 186 -19.01 6.50 -5.91
CA THR A 186 -18.34 5.48 -5.08
C THR A 186 -17.57 4.54 -5.99
N ILE A 187 -16.27 4.49 -5.80
CA ILE A 187 -15.33 3.67 -6.56
C ILE A 187 -14.92 2.47 -5.70
N GLU A 188 -15.07 1.28 -6.24
CA GLU A 188 -14.54 0.07 -5.62
C GLU A 188 -13.03 -0.06 -5.88
N ILE A 189 -12.26 -0.32 -4.81
CA ILE A 189 -10.83 -0.59 -4.92
C ILE A 189 -10.66 -2.07 -5.28
N VAL A 190 -10.12 -2.33 -6.47
CA VAL A 190 -9.84 -3.68 -6.96
C VAL A 190 -8.36 -3.96 -6.78
N ASP A 191 -8.03 -4.81 -5.81
CA ASP A 191 -6.64 -5.22 -5.53
C ASP A 191 -6.31 -6.62 -6.05
N VAL A 192 -7.29 -7.37 -6.55
CA VAL A 192 -7.10 -8.71 -7.09
C VAL A 192 -7.39 -8.73 -8.59
N THR A 193 -6.37 -9.06 -9.37
CA THR A 193 -6.48 -9.28 -10.82
C THR A 193 -6.23 -10.75 -11.11
N ALA A 194 -7.03 -11.38 -11.96
CA ALA A 194 -6.91 -12.81 -12.22
C ALA A 194 -7.36 -13.21 -13.63
N GLY A 195 -6.73 -14.26 -14.16
CA GLY A 195 -7.07 -14.85 -15.44
C GLY A 195 -6.33 -16.18 -15.69
N LEU A 196 -6.74 -16.93 -16.70
CA LEU A 196 -6.00 -18.10 -17.13
C LEU A 196 -4.76 -17.69 -17.94
N VAL A 197 -3.64 -18.32 -17.63
CA VAL A 197 -2.39 -18.20 -18.39
C VAL A 197 -1.92 -19.60 -18.77
N ASP A 198 -1.22 -19.72 -19.91
CA ASP A 198 -0.63 -20.98 -20.36
C ASP A 198 -1.62 -22.16 -20.44
N GLY A 199 -2.89 -21.86 -20.70
CA GLY A 199 -3.99 -22.81 -20.92
C GLY A 199 -4.80 -23.14 -19.69
N ASP A 200 -4.23 -23.64 -18.61
CA ASP A 200 -4.93 -24.14 -17.42
C ASP A 200 -4.30 -23.69 -16.09
N VAL A 201 -3.40 -22.73 -16.12
CA VAL A 201 -2.83 -22.13 -14.90
C VAL A 201 -3.64 -20.90 -14.52
N GLY A 202 -4.24 -20.90 -13.34
CA GLY A 202 -4.90 -19.75 -12.76
C GLY A 202 -3.86 -18.76 -12.22
N TYR A 203 -3.69 -17.61 -12.87
CA TYR A 203 -2.86 -16.51 -12.39
C TYR A 203 -3.70 -15.55 -11.56
N VAL A 204 -3.24 -15.24 -10.37
CA VAL A 204 -3.88 -14.30 -9.44
C VAL A 204 -2.81 -13.34 -8.92
N ALA A 205 -2.96 -12.06 -9.21
CA ALA A 205 -2.10 -11.00 -8.67
C ALA A 205 -2.86 -10.21 -7.61
N ILE A 206 -2.23 -10.00 -6.46
CA ILE A 206 -2.73 -9.13 -5.39
C ILE A 206 -1.81 -7.92 -5.31
N SER A 207 -2.33 -6.72 -5.62
CA SER A 207 -1.55 -5.48 -5.64
C SER A 207 -1.31 -4.89 -4.25
N SER A 208 -2.25 -5.11 -3.32
CA SER A 208 -2.16 -4.62 -1.94
C SER A 208 -3.09 -5.43 -1.03
N PHE A 209 -2.75 -5.50 0.25
CA PHE A 209 -3.64 -5.96 1.33
C PHE A 209 -4.31 -4.79 2.08
N GLY A 210 -4.35 -3.60 1.47
CA GLY A 210 -4.75 -2.35 2.11
C GLY A 210 -6.23 -2.24 2.48
N ASN A 211 -7.11 -3.02 1.84
CA ASN A 211 -8.54 -2.98 2.11
C ASN A 211 -9.10 -4.31 2.61
N GLN A 212 -10.28 -4.26 3.25
CA GLN A 212 -10.93 -5.40 3.91
C GLN A 212 -11.58 -6.39 2.94
N ARG A 213 -11.64 -6.07 1.63
CA ARG A 213 -12.32 -6.88 0.61
C ARG A 213 -11.37 -7.75 -0.23
N VAL A 214 -10.06 -7.68 0.05
CA VAL A 214 -9.05 -8.42 -0.73
C VAL A 214 -9.32 -9.93 -0.70
N TYR A 215 -9.65 -10.49 0.47
CA TYR A 215 -9.97 -11.90 0.58
C TYR A 215 -11.25 -12.27 -0.21
N ASP A 216 -12.30 -11.45 -0.14
CA ASP A 216 -13.53 -11.69 -0.92
C ASP A 216 -13.24 -11.63 -2.43
N GLN A 217 -12.44 -10.64 -2.89
CA GLN A 217 -12.02 -10.54 -4.29
C GLN A 217 -11.19 -11.76 -4.73
N LEU A 218 -10.32 -12.27 -3.85
CA LEU A 218 -9.58 -13.51 -4.11
C LEU A 218 -10.51 -14.70 -4.27
N MET A 219 -11.49 -14.86 -3.38
CA MET A 219 -12.45 -15.97 -3.44
C MET A 219 -13.26 -15.95 -4.74
N ASP A 220 -13.74 -14.77 -5.14
CA ASP A 220 -14.46 -14.60 -6.42
C ASP A 220 -13.56 -14.94 -7.61
N ALA A 221 -12.29 -14.54 -7.58
CA ALA A 221 -11.31 -14.85 -8.61
C ALA A 221 -11.01 -16.34 -8.70
N LEU A 222 -10.76 -17.02 -7.57
CA LEU A 222 -10.49 -18.46 -7.52
C LEU A 222 -11.69 -19.27 -8.00
N ALA A 223 -12.91 -18.93 -7.57
CA ALA A 223 -14.12 -19.60 -8.01
C ALA A 223 -14.31 -19.49 -9.53
N ARG A 224 -14.06 -18.30 -10.10
CA ARG A 224 -14.13 -18.08 -11.55
C ARG A 224 -13.07 -18.90 -12.29
N LEU A 225 -11.81 -18.86 -11.86
CA LEU A 225 -10.72 -19.60 -12.49
C LEU A 225 -10.94 -21.12 -12.46
N GLN A 226 -11.46 -21.67 -11.37
CA GLN A 226 -11.83 -23.08 -11.26
C GLN A 226 -12.93 -23.47 -12.27
N LEU A 227 -13.94 -22.61 -12.45
CA LEU A 227 -14.99 -22.81 -13.47
C LEU A 227 -14.43 -22.72 -14.89
N GLU A 228 -13.41 -21.89 -15.12
CA GLU A 228 -12.70 -21.75 -16.39
C GLU A 228 -11.72 -22.89 -16.66
N GLY A 229 -11.49 -23.79 -15.69
CA GLY A 229 -10.68 -25.01 -15.83
C GLY A 229 -9.25 -24.91 -15.30
N ALA A 230 -8.96 -23.96 -14.41
CA ALA A 230 -7.66 -23.90 -13.75
C ALA A 230 -7.38 -25.18 -12.95
N THR A 231 -6.20 -25.79 -13.16
CA THR A 231 -5.72 -27.00 -12.48
C THR A 231 -4.54 -26.75 -11.56
N SER A 232 -3.91 -25.60 -11.69
CA SER A 232 -2.82 -25.11 -10.85
C SER A 232 -2.87 -23.59 -10.73
N PHE A 233 -2.15 -23.01 -9.79
CA PHE A 233 -2.23 -21.57 -9.51
C PHE A 233 -0.86 -20.91 -9.37
N VAL A 234 -0.79 -19.67 -9.83
CA VAL A 234 0.29 -18.72 -9.53
C VAL A 234 -0.31 -17.56 -8.72
N LEU A 235 0.18 -17.37 -7.50
CA LEU A 235 -0.15 -16.21 -6.66
C LEU A 235 0.97 -15.18 -6.79
N ASP A 236 0.70 -14.06 -7.43
CA ASP A 236 1.68 -12.99 -7.63
C ASP A 236 1.54 -11.90 -6.56
N LEU A 237 2.55 -11.81 -5.71
CA LEU A 237 2.69 -10.81 -4.65
C LEU A 237 3.81 -9.81 -4.95
N ARG A 238 4.35 -9.80 -6.16
CA ARG A 238 5.37 -8.83 -6.56
C ARG A 238 4.83 -7.40 -6.47
N ASN A 239 5.67 -6.50 -5.98
CA ASN A 239 5.32 -5.09 -5.75
C ASN A 239 4.14 -4.85 -4.79
N ASN A 240 3.72 -5.84 -4.03
CA ASN A 240 2.69 -5.70 -3.02
C ASN A 240 3.31 -5.26 -1.68
N PRO A 241 3.09 -4.03 -1.21
CA PRO A 241 3.71 -3.50 0.01
C PRO A 241 3.11 -4.09 1.31
N GLY A 242 2.15 -5.01 1.19
CA GLY A 242 1.39 -5.55 2.30
C GLY A 242 0.10 -4.77 2.56
N GLY A 243 -0.27 -4.64 3.82
CA GLY A 243 -1.48 -3.97 4.28
C GLY A 243 -2.03 -4.61 5.54
N LEU A 244 -3.33 -4.92 5.55
CA LEU A 244 -4.03 -5.48 6.71
C LEU A 244 -3.55 -6.90 7.02
N LEU A 245 -3.01 -7.08 8.23
CA LEU A 245 -2.57 -8.37 8.74
C LEU A 245 -3.65 -9.45 8.62
N THR A 246 -4.90 -9.08 8.90
CA THR A 246 -6.05 -10.00 8.81
C THR A 246 -6.27 -10.50 7.39
N GLN A 247 -6.07 -9.67 6.37
CA GLN A 247 -6.21 -10.06 4.97
C GLN A 247 -5.08 -11.01 4.55
N GLY A 248 -3.83 -10.74 4.95
CA GLY A 248 -2.72 -11.67 4.73
C GLY A 248 -2.95 -13.03 5.39
N ILE A 249 -3.45 -13.06 6.62
CA ILE A 249 -3.79 -14.30 7.32
C ILE A 249 -4.89 -15.06 6.58
N LEU A 250 -6.00 -14.42 6.18
CA LEU A 250 -7.09 -15.06 5.47
C LEU A 250 -6.65 -15.63 4.11
N VAL A 251 -5.80 -14.90 3.38
CA VAL A 251 -5.26 -15.37 2.11
C VAL A 251 -4.33 -16.57 2.30
N ALA A 252 -3.47 -16.56 3.32
CA ALA A 252 -2.63 -17.72 3.63
C ALA A 252 -3.47 -18.93 4.06
N ASP A 253 -4.49 -18.71 4.89
CA ASP A 253 -5.42 -19.73 5.39
C ASP A 253 -6.14 -20.47 4.24
N GLU A 254 -6.57 -19.74 3.20
CA GLU A 254 -7.26 -20.32 2.04
C GLU A 254 -6.44 -21.39 1.31
N PHE A 255 -5.12 -21.26 1.32
CA PHE A 255 -4.23 -22.21 0.66
C PHE A 255 -3.61 -23.25 1.62
N LEU A 256 -3.85 -23.15 2.93
CA LEU A 256 -3.32 -24.06 3.95
C LEU A 256 -4.44 -24.91 4.54
N GLY A 257 -4.30 -26.23 4.51
CA GLY A 257 -5.25 -27.15 5.14
C GLY A 257 -5.03 -27.31 6.64
N ASP A 258 -3.82 -27.08 7.12
CA ASP A 258 -3.39 -27.12 8.51
C ASP A 258 -2.05 -26.37 8.68
N GLY A 259 -1.54 -26.32 9.89
CA GLY A 259 -0.28 -25.69 10.22
C GLY A 259 -0.40 -24.28 10.80
N ASP A 260 0.73 -23.73 11.19
CA ASP A 260 0.81 -22.38 11.72
C ASP A 260 0.94 -21.37 10.55
N ILE A 261 0.35 -20.18 10.68
CA ILE A 261 0.46 -19.11 9.67
C ILE A 261 1.50 -18.09 10.13
N VAL A 262 1.39 -17.61 11.37
CA VAL A 262 2.25 -16.53 11.87
C VAL A 262 2.31 -16.55 13.39
N PHE A 263 3.51 -16.24 13.92
CA PHE A 263 3.75 -15.99 15.34
C PHE A 263 3.97 -14.49 15.57
N GLN A 264 3.67 -14.02 16.79
CA GLN A 264 4.06 -12.68 17.25
C GLN A 264 5.06 -12.77 18.37
N ARG A 265 5.99 -11.81 18.43
CA ARG A 265 6.95 -11.62 19.52
C ARG A 265 6.85 -10.19 20.04
N ALA A 266 6.40 -10.04 21.29
CA ALA A 266 6.29 -8.74 21.95
C ALA A 266 6.89 -8.82 23.35
N ARG A 267 7.74 -7.86 23.70
CA ARG A 267 8.40 -7.79 25.03
C ARG A 267 9.03 -9.11 25.47
N GLY A 268 9.65 -9.85 24.53
CA GLY A 268 10.33 -11.11 24.80
C GLY A 268 9.42 -12.34 24.87
N VAL A 269 8.11 -12.18 24.71
CA VAL A 269 7.15 -13.30 24.68
C VAL A 269 6.79 -13.61 23.23
N THR A 270 6.99 -14.87 22.84
CA THR A 270 6.56 -15.38 21.52
C THR A 270 5.31 -16.24 21.70
N GLN A 271 4.29 -15.95 20.91
CA GLN A 271 3.05 -16.73 20.87
C GLN A 271 2.52 -16.85 19.45
N ARG A 272 1.79 -17.95 19.20
CA ARG A 272 1.10 -18.11 17.93
C ARG A 272 0.01 -17.06 17.80
N LEU A 273 0.00 -16.36 16.65
CA LEU A 273 -1.01 -15.36 16.33
C LEU A 273 -2.14 -15.96 15.48
N ALA A 274 -1.79 -16.80 14.49
CA ALA A 274 -2.75 -17.48 13.65
C ALA A 274 -2.27 -18.85 13.20
N SER A 275 -3.21 -19.77 13.01
CA SER A 275 -3.03 -21.09 12.39
C SER A 275 -4.14 -21.34 11.38
N ALA A 276 -3.88 -22.22 10.42
CA ALA A 276 -4.82 -22.56 9.37
C ALA A 276 -6.06 -23.30 9.89
N ASP A 277 -7.18 -23.07 9.21
CA ASP A 277 -8.47 -23.75 9.41
C ASP A 277 -8.71 -24.70 8.20
N PRO A 278 -9.00 -25.97 8.40
CA PRO A 278 -9.11 -26.95 7.33
C PRO A 278 -10.36 -26.77 6.43
N ARG A 279 -11.04 -25.64 6.50
CA ARG A 279 -12.22 -25.33 5.71
C ARG A 279 -11.86 -24.51 4.47
N GLY A 280 -12.26 -24.97 3.29
CA GLY A 280 -12.24 -24.18 2.07
C GLY A 280 -10.90 -24.15 1.31
N VAL A 281 -10.09 -25.17 1.44
CA VAL A 281 -8.73 -25.20 0.90
C VAL A 281 -8.67 -25.40 -0.60
N VAL A 282 -7.95 -24.56 -1.32
CA VAL A 282 -7.50 -24.81 -2.69
C VAL A 282 -6.28 -25.72 -2.66
N ASP A 283 -6.46 -27.02 -2.92
CA ASP A 283 -5.40 -28.06 -2.84
C ASP A 283 -4.64 -28.27 -4.17
N ALA A 284 -4.87 -27.43 -5.17
CA ALA A 284 -4.16 -27.51 -6.44
C ALA A 284 -2.68 -27.10 -6.31
N PRO A 285 -1.77 -27.63 -7.13
CA PRO A 285 -0.38 -27.18 -7.18
C PRO A 285 -0.29 -25.67 -7.36
N MET A 286 0.64 -25.02 -6.63
CA MET A 286 0.79 -23.57 -6.71
C MET A 286 2.23 -23.09 -6.54
N ALA A 287 2.50 -21.91 -7.09
CA ALA A 287 3.71 -21.14 -6.87
C ALA A 287 3.36 -19.73 -6.41
N VAL A 288 4.26 -19.10 -5.64
CA VAL A 288 4.12 -17.72 -5.17
C VAL A 288 5.25 -16.89 -5.77
N LEU A 289 4.92 -15.79 -6.43
CA LEU A 289 5.89 -14.85 -6.97
C LEU A 289 6.13 -13.69 -6.02
N VAL A 290 7.39 -13.38 -5.75
CA VAL A 290 7.79 -12.29 -4.87
C VAL A 290 8.94 -11.49 -5.47
N ASN A 291 9.09 -10.24 -5.03
CA ASN A 291 10.27 -9.43 -5.32
C ASN A 291 10.63 -8.54 -4.13
N ARG A 292 11.69 -7.73 -4.25
CA ARG A 292 12.17 -6.84 -3.18
C ARG A 292 11.15 -5.79 -2.70
N ASN A 293 10.06 -5.58 -3.43
CA ASN A 293 8.97 -4.69 -3.04
C ASN A 293 7.80 -5.44 -2.38
N SER A 294 7.85 -6.79 -2.30
CA SER A 294 6.90 -7.58 -1.53
C SER A 294 7.19 -7.39 -0.05
N ALA A 295 6.23 -6.88 0.75
CA ALA A 295 6.49 -6.48 2.13
C ALA A 295 5.35 -6.87 3.09
N SER A 296 5.67 -7.01 4.39
CA SER A 296 4.68 -7.12 5.48
C SER A 296 3.68 -8.26 5.29
N ALA A 297 2.38 -7.99 5.07
CA ALA A 297 1.35 -9.02 4.87
C ALA A 297 1.66 -9.96 3.68
N SER A 298 2.31 -9.45 2.62
CA SER A 298 2.79 -10.28 1.49
C SER A 298 3.86 -11.28 1.95
N GLU A 299 4.74 -10.85 2.86
CA GLU A 299 5.79 -11.70 3.42
C GLU A 299 5.22 -12.73 4.40
N ILE A 300 4.12 -12.38 5.10
CA ILE A 300 3.38 -13.33 5.94
C ILE A 300 2.80 -14.44 5.06
N VAL A 301 2.14 -14.10 3.95
CA VAL A 301 1.59 -15.09 3.01
C VAL A 301 2.70 -15.94 2.42
N ALA A 302 3.75 -15.34 1.86
CA ALA A 302 4.87 -16.07 1.25
C ALA A 302 5.57 -16.97 2.26
N GLY A 303 5.90 -16.45 3.46
CA GLY A 303 6.57 -17.22 4.52
C GLY A 303 5.69 -18.33 5.09
N ALA A 304 4.38 -18.12 5.22
CA ALA A 304 3.46 -19.16 5.66
C ALA A 304 3.37 -20.30 4.65
N LEU A 305 3.23 -20.00 3.36
CA LEU A 305 3.15 -21.03 2.31
C LEU A 305 4.49 -21.74 2.10
N GLN A 306 5.62 -21.05 2.27
CA GLN A 306 6.96 -21.63 2.19
C GLN A 306 7.23 -22.61 3.35
N ASP A 307 7.08 -22.16 4.60
CA ASP A 307 7.43 -22.95 5.79
C ASP A 307 6.51 -24.17 5.96
N ASN A 308 5.25 -24.09 5.51
CA ASN A 308 4.36 -25.25 5.45
C ASN A 308 4.55 -26.12 4.21
N HIS A 309 5.54 -25.83 3.35
CA HIS A 309 5.83 -26.55 2.11
C HIS A 309 4.63 -26.61 1.14
N ARG A 310 3.76 -25.63 1.21
CA ARG A 310 2.54 -25.58 0.39
C ARG A 310 2.80 -25.09 -1.02
N ALA A 311 3.75 -24.16 -1.18
CA ALA A 311 4.07 -23.56 -2.46
C ALA A 311 5.56 -23.28 -2.57
N LEU A 312 6.08 -23.30 -3.81
CA LEU A 312 7.39 -22.74 -4.13
C LEU A 312 7.29 -21.21 -4.16
N VAL A 313 8.16 -20.55 -3.41
CA VAL A 313 8.35 -19.10 -3.47
C VAL A 313 9.45 -18.81 -4.51
N ILE A 314 9.12 -18.04 -5.53
CA ILE A 314 9.99 -17.78 -6.69
C ILE A 314 10.17 -16.28 -6.88
N GLY A 315 11.38 -15.84 -7.16
CA GLY A 315 11.70 -14.45 -7.46
C GLY A 315 12.89 -13.90 -6.70
N GLU A 316 12.80 -12.68 -6.19
CA GLU A 316 13.84 -12.02 -5.40
C GLU A 316 13.51 -12.04 -3.91
N THR A 317 14.54 -11.93 -3.05
CA THR A 317 14.35 -11.74 -1.61
C THR A 317 13.45 -10.53 -1.35
N THR A 318 12.47 -10.70 -0.46
CA THR A 318 11.47 -9.69 -0.15
C THR A 318 12.03 -8.54 0.69
N PHE A 319 11.22 -7.54 0.99
CA PHE A 319 11.63 -6.28 1.64
C PHE A 319 12.19 -6.46 3.06
N GLY A 320 11.61 -7.36 3.86
CA GLY A 320 12.04 -7.56 5.26
C GLY A 320 11.31 -6.66 6.28
N LYS A 321 10.02 -6.39 6.10
CA LYS A 321 9.21 -5.70 7.12
C LYS A 321 8.62 -6.68 8.11
N GLY A 322 9.43 -7.12 9.08
CA GLY A 322 9.05 -8.12 10.11
C GLY A 322 8.31 -7.54 11.32
N VAL A 323 7.76 -6.34 11.24
CA VAL A 323 7.04 -5.69 12.34
C VAL A 323 5.60 -5.36 11.97
N ALA A 324 4.73 -5.35 12.97
CA ALA A 324 3.33 -4.99 12.83
C ALA A 324 2.99 -3.77 13.69
N GLN A 325 2.12 -2.91 13.15
CA GLN A 325 1.64 -1.71 13.82
C GLN A 325 0.27 -1.94 14.45
N SER A 326 0.07 -1.35 15.63
CA SER A 326 -1.25 -1.07 16.17
C SER A 326 -1.66 0.35 15.81
N VAL A 327 -2.92 0.54 15.43
CA VAL A 327 -3.49 1.84 15.09
C VAL A 327 -4.48 2.25 16.16
N VAL A 328 -4.30 3.45 16.71
CA VAL A 328 -5.18 4.02 17.75
C VAL A 328 -5.74 5.35 17.27
N SER A 329 -7.06 5.52 17.33
CA SER A 329 -7.70 6.80 17.05
C SER A 329 -7.48 7.77 18.20
N LEU A 330 -7.11 8.99 17.87
CA LEU A 330 -6.86 10.07 18.83
C LEU A 330 -8.05 11.01 18.93
N SER A 331 -8.06 11.83 19.98
CA SER A 331 -9.21 12.71 20.30
C SER A 331 -9.40 13.87 19.32
N ASP A 332 -8.39 14.21 18.54
CA ASP A 332 -8.42 15.21 17.47
C ASP A 332 -8.98 14.67 16.15
N GLY A 333 -9.29 13.36 16.09
CA GLY A 333 -9.72 12.65 14.88
C GLY A 333 -8.54 12.07 14.08
N GLY A 334 -7.30 12.34 14.48
CA GLY A 334 -6.10 11.72 13.92
C GLY A 334 -5.92 10.27 14.38
N GLN A 335 -4.89 9.62 13.87
CA GLN A 335 -4.51 8.26 14.26
C GLN A 335 -3.01 8.17 14.56
N LEU A 336 -2.68 7.39 15.57
CA LEU A 336 -1.32 6.97 15.86
C LEU A 336 -1.15 5.52 15.41
N ALA A 337 -0.24 5.29 14.46
CA ALA A 337 0.27 3.96 14.16
C ALA A 337 1.60 3.79 14.89
N TYR A 338 1.76 2.69 15.64
CA TYR A 338 3.01 2.41 16.34
C TYR A 338 3.35 0.92 16.28
N THR A 339 4.63 0.61 16.17
CA THR A 339 5.13 -0.76 16.19
C THR A 339 4.81 -1.42 17.53
N SER A 340 4.02 -2.47 17.50
CA SER A 340 3.51 -3.14 18.69
C SER A 340 4.11 -4.52 18.91
N PHE A 341 4.47 -5.23 17.86
CA PHE A 341 5.14 -6.53 17.93
C PHE A 341 5.92 -6.82 16.65
N GLU A 342 6.86 -7.72 16.77
CA GLU A 342 7.52 -8.39 15.65
C GLU A 342 6.74 -9.65 15.30
N TRP A 343 6.53 -9.90 14.02
CA TRP A 343 5.95 -11.17 13.60
C TRP A 343 7.04 -12.11 13.07
N LEU A 344 6.78 -13.40 13.19
CA LEU A 344 7.69 -14.46 12.79
C LEU A 344 6.95 -15.45 11.89
N THR A 345 7.66 -16.08 10.99
CA THR A 345 7.13 -17.14 10.13
C THR A 345 6.71 -18.38 10.95
N PRO A 346 6.02 -19.38 10.37
CA PRO A 346 5.71 -20.64 11.06
C PRO A 346 6.92 -21.31 11.74
N ASP A 347 8.06 -21.33 11.08
CA ASP A 347 9.34 -21.83 11.62
C ASP A 347 10.00 -20.87 12.63
N ARG A 348 9.28 -19.81 13.01
CA ARG A 348 9.73 -18.76 13.95
C ARG A 348 10.97 -18.00 13.49
N ARG A 349 11.19 -17.92 12.19
CA ARG A 349 12.23 -17.07 11.59
C ARG A 349 11.81 -15.60 11.71
N SER A 350 12.74 -14.74 12.14
CA SER A 350 12.59 -13.29 11.95
C SER A 350 12.95 -12.97 10.52
N ILE A 351 12.17 -12.11 9.90
CA ILE A 351 12.46 -11.61 8.54
C ILE A 351 12.85 -10.13 8.54
N SER A 352 12.93 -9.52 9.74
CA SER A 352 13.25 -8.09 9.86
C SER A 352 14.59 -7.76 9.22
N ALA A 353 14.58 -6.90 8.23
CA ALA A 353 15.71 -6.49 7.38
C ALA A 353 16.34 -7.63 6.52
N GLU A 354 15.87 -8.87 6.64
CA GLU A 354 16.38 -10.01 5.88
C GLU A 354 15.44 -10.43 4.74
N GLY A 355 14.13 -10.26 4.93
CA GLY A 355 13.09 -10.70 4.01
C GLY A 355 12.87 -12.20 3.98
N VAL A 356 11.91 -12.62 3.17
CA VAL A 356 11.69 -14.03 2.81
C VAL A 356 12.59 -14.34 1.63
N VAL A 357 13.52 -15.27 1.83
CA VAL A 357 14.42 -15.75 0.75
C VAL A 357 13.63 -16.75 -0.09
N PRO A 358 13.50 -16.55 -1.41
CA PRO A 358 12.76 -17.47 -2.27
C PRO A 358 13.45 -18.85 -2.38
N ASP A 359 12.65 -19.89 -2.60
CA ASP A 359 13.14 -21.25 -2.85
C ASP A 359 13.87 -21.33 -4.20
N LEU A 360 13.38 -20.55 -5.17
CA LEU A 360 14.01 -20.39 -6.48
C LEU A 360 14.28 -18.91 -6.76
N SER A 361 15.55 -18.53 -6.69
CA SER A 361 15.95 -17.15 -6.96
C SER A 361 15.96 -16.86 -8.46
N VAL A 362 15.14 -15.91 -8.88
CA VAL A 362 15.02 -15.42 -10.27
C VAL A 362 14.94 -13.91 -10.22
N ILE A 363 15.75 -13.23 -11.04
CA ILE A 363 15.69 -11.77 -11.15
C ILE A 363 14.37 -11.35 -11.78
N ASP A 364 13.67 -10.44 -11.14
CA ASP A 364 12.44 -9.86 -11.69
C ASP A 364 12.79 -8.85 -12.81
N THR A 365 12.74 -9.33 -14.04
CA THR A 365 13.06 -8.54 -15.25
C THR A 365 12.04 -7.41 -15.50
N LEU A 366 10.87 -7.50 -14.89
CA LEU A 366 9.82 -6.46 -14.96
C LEU A 366 9.93 -5.41 -13.85
N LEU A 367 10.80 -5.65 -12.86
CA LEU A 367 11.08 -4.64 -11.85
C LEU A 367 11.75 -3.45 -12.50
N THR A 368 11.11 -2.31 -12.43
CA THR A 368 11.71 -1.06 -12.87
C THR A 368 13.01 -0.84 -12.12
N GLN A 369 14.13 -0.96 -12.81
CA GLN A 369 15.42 -0.52 -12.27
C GLN A 369 15.40 1.01 -12.25
N THR A 370 15.72 1.60 -11.11
CA THR A 370 16.03 3.02 -11.07
C THR A 370 17.33 3.19 -11.82
N ILE A 371 17.28 3.85 -12.98
CA ILE A 371 18.46 4.19 -13.75
C ILE A 371 18.86 5.60 -13.32
N SER A 372 20.05 5.74 -12.71
CA SER A 372 20.66 7.03 -12.48
C SER A 372 21.63 7.33 -13.62
N ILE A 373 21.45 8.46 -14.26
CA ILE A 373 22.34 8.97 -15.30
C ILE A 373 23.00 10.21 -14.74
N ASP A 374 24.29 10.08 -14.39
CA ASP A 374 25.09 11.20 -13.92
C ASP A 374 25.92 11.74 -15.06
N GLY A 375 25.96 13.08 -15.20
CA GLY A 375 26.74 13.74 -16.22
C GLY A 375 27.34 15.05 -15.74
N ARG A 376 28.28 15.55 -16.53
CA ARG A 376 28.93 16.86 -16.29
C ARG A 376 28.97 17.66 -17.58
N GLY A 377 28.77 18.95 -17.45
CA GLY A 377 28.87 19.92 -18.53
C GLY A 377 27.53 20.58 -18.81
N GLY A 378 27.60 21.81 -19.30
CA GLY A 378 26.47 22.68 -19.50
C GLY A 378 26.58 23.92 -18.62
N GLU A 379 25.72 24.90 -18.85
CA GLU A 379 25.60 26.09 -18.01
C GLU A 379 24.64 25.81 -16.84
N VAL A 380 24.91 26.38 -15.68
CA VAL A 380 24.04 26.23 -14.49
C VAL A 380 22.60 26.63 -14.85
N GLY A 381 21.64 25.77 -14.53
CA GLY A 381 20.24 25.96 -14.88
C GLY A 381 19.88 25.55 -16.31
N GLN A 382 20.84 25.06 -17.10
CA GLN A 382 20.53 24.50 -18.42
C GLN A 382 19.76 23.20 -18.29
N VAL A 383 18.66 23.09 -19.03
CA VAL A 383 17.87 21.85 -19.07
C VAL A 383 18.56 20.82 -19.99
N VAL A 384 18.82 19.66 -19.44
CA VAL A 384 19.35 18.48 -20.15
C VAL A 384 18.20 17.51 -20.38
N THR A 385 17.87 17.26 -21.63
CA THR A 385 16.86 16.27 -22.03
C THR A 385 17.51 14.90 -22.22
N ILE A 386 16.98 13.89 -21.58
CA ILE A 386 17.47 12.51 -21.67
C ILE A 386 16.63 11.73 -22.67
N LEU A 387 17.30 11.15 -23.64
CA LEU A 387 16.71 10.30 -24.68
C LEU A 387 17.23 8.87 -24.53
N VAL A 388 16.31 7.90 -24.54
CA VAL A 388 16.65 6.47 -24.63
C VAL A 388 16.09 5.97 -25.96
N ASP A 389 16.96 5.45 -26.81
CA ASP A 389 16.62 5.00 -28.16
C ASP A 389 15.86 6.07 -29.01
N GLY A 390 16.17 7.35 -28.75
CA GLY A 390 15.56 8.47 -29.45
C GLY A 390 14.21 8.93 -28.88
N VAL A 391 13.73 8.29 -27.82
CA VAL A 391 12.50 8.66 -27.09
C VAL A 391 12.88 9.47 -25.87
N GLU A 392 12.27 10.63 -25.70
CA GLU A 392 12.45 11.46 -24.48
C GLU A 392 11.87 10.74 -23.27
N VAL A 393 12.74 10.47 -22.27
CA VAL A 393 12.36 9.83 -21.00
C VAL A 393 12.30 10.81 -19.84
N GLY A 394 12.73 12.04 -20.07
CA GLY A 394 12.60 13.15 -19.11
C GLY A 394 13.74 14.15 -19.25
N SER A 395 13.76 15.12 -18.31
CA SER A 395 14.78 16.16 -18.27
C SER A 395 15.21 16.47 -16.84
N THR A 396 16.41 17.06 -16.71
CA THR A 396 16.97 17.54 -15.44
C THR A 396 17.70 18.84 -15.69
N GLU A 397 18.06 19.59 -14.64
CA GLU A 397 18.81 20.83 -14.77
C GLU A 397 20.25 20.63 -14.29
N VAL A 398 21.19 21.37 -14.89
CA VAL A 398 22.58 21.42 -14.48
C VAL A 398 22.69 22.18 -13.17
N ALA A 399 23.26 21.55 -12.12
CA ALA A 399 23.45 22.13 -10.80
C ALA A 399 24.62 23.16 -10.77
N GLU A 400 24.79 23.85 -9.65
CA GLU A 400 25.82 24.89 -9.47
C GLU A 400 27.27 24.40 -9.66
N ASP A 401 27.51 23.12 -9.46
CA ASP A 401 28.81 22.45 -9.67
C ASP A 401 29.06 21.98 -11.11
N GLY A 402 28.12 22.26 -12.03
CA GLY A 402 28.18 21.84 -13.42
C GLY A 402 27.85 20.37 -13.63
N GLU A 403 27.32 19.68 -12.61
CA GLU A 403 26.87 18.29 -12.69
C GLU A 403 25.36 18.26 -12.90
N PHE A 404 24.86 17.14 -13.45
CA PHE A 404 23.45 16.81 -13.47
C PHE A 404 23.25 15.35 -13.15
N THR A 405 22.19 15.04 -12.40
CA THR A 405 21.72 13.69 -12.15
C THR A 405 20.29 13.56 -12.65
N PHE A 406 20.05 12.60 -13.51
CA PHE A 406 18.72 12.23 -13.95
C PHE A 406 18.41 10.84 -13.41
N VAL A 407 17.34 10.74 -12.64
CA VAL A 407 16.86 9.47 -12.11
C VAL A 407 15.54 9.14 -12.81
N THR A 408 15.53 8.04 -13.55
CA THR A 408 14.32 7.52 -14.17
C THR A 408 14.06 6.09 -13.72
N THR A 409 12.81 5.72 -13.69
CA THR A 409 12.43 4.31 -13.59
C THR A 409 12.03 3.87 -14.99
N GLY A 410 12.61 2.79 -15.48
CA GLY A 410 12.25 2.20 -16.76
C GLY A 410 10.74 1.94 -16.86
N PRO A 411 10.17 1.86 -18.05
CA PRO A 411 8.76 1.60 -18.23
C PRO A 411 8.39 0.30 -17.54
N ARG A 412 7.48 0.39 -16.58
CA ARG A 412 6.82 -0.77 -16.00
C ARG A 412 5.87 -1.31 -17.06
N PRO A 413 5.92 -2.59 -17.45
CA PRO A 413 4.79 -3.19 -18.13
C PRO A 413 3.62 -3.09 -17.18
N VAL A 414 2.65 -2.30 -17.54
CA VAL A 414 1.41 -2.17 -16.79
C VAL A 414 0.67 -3.47 -17.03
N LEU A 415 0.22 -4.14 -15.96
CA LEU A 415 -0.88 -5.09 -16.06
C LEU A 415 -2.05 -4.29 -16.63
N SER A 416 -2.23 -4.33 -17.95
CA SER A 416 -3.22 -3.50 -18.61
C SER A 416 -4.48 -4.34 -18.74
N GLU A 417 -5.55 -3.93 -18.09
CA GLU A 417 -6.92 -4.29 -18.46
C GLU A 417 -7.36 -3.56 -19.72
N VAL A 418 -6.50 -3.45 -20.71
CA VAL A 418 -6.93 -2.96 -22.03
C VAL A 418 -7.51 -4.16 -22.77
N GLN A 419 -8.72 -4.00 -23.31
CA GLN A 419 -9.37 -5.04 -24.09
C GLN A 419 -8.45 -5.56 -25.20
N GLY A 420 -8.05 -6.82 -25.10
CA GLY A 420 -7.23 -7.51 -26.10
C GLY A 420 -5.75 -7.58 -25.79
N GLU A 421 -5.27 -7.01 -24.69
CA GLU A 421 -3.90 -7.21 -24.22
C GLU A 421 -3.81 -8.41 -23.27
N ALA A 422 -2.67 -9.10 -23.29
CA ALA A 422 -2.42 -10.23 -22.40
C ALA A 422 -2.34 -9.73 -20.94
N LEU A 423 -2.94 -10.51 -20.02
CA LEU A 423 -2.91 -10.25 -18.58
C LEU A 423 -1.46 -10.17 -18.04
N VAL A 424 -0.56 -10.90 -18.67
CA VAL A 424 0.84 -11.05 -18.32
C VAL A 424 1.72 -11.02 -19.57
N ASP A 425 2.97 -10.59 -19.42
CA ASP A 425 3.99 -10.65 -20.46
C ASP A 425 4.80 -11.95 -20.34
N LEU A 426 4.29 -13.02 -20.94
CA LEU A 426 4.95 -14.34 -20.86
C LEU A 426 6.31 -14.38 -21.54
N GLU A 427 6.61 -13.46 -22.44
CA GLU A 427 7.89 -13.45 -23.16
C GLU A 427 9.02 -12.81 -22.35
N ASN A 428 8.67 -11.80 -21.53
CA ASN A 428 9.66 -11.01 -20.80
C ASN A 428 9.63 -11.22 -19.29
N ASP A 429 8.62 -11.93 -18.74
CA ASP A 429 8.51 -12.21 -17.32
C ASP A 429 9.25 -13.51 -16.94
N ALA A 430 10.52 -13.39 -16.61
CA ALA A 430 11.36 -14.52 -16.25
C ALA A 430 10.89 -15.24 -14.98
N VAL A 431 10.32 -14.50 -14.01
CA VAL A 431 9.82 -15.06 -12.74
C VAL A 431 8.57 -15.90 -12.98
N LEU A 432 7.62 -15.37 -13.76
CA LEU A 432 6.41 -16.12 -14.13
C LEU A 432 6.77 -17.33 -14.99
N ALA A 433 7.68 -17.19 -15.96
CA ALA A 433 8.14 -18.31 -16.77
C ALA A 433 8.73 -19.45 -15.94
N ALA A 434 9.54 -19.12 -14.91
CA ALA A 434 10.08 -20.10 -13.97
C ALA A 434 8.99 -20.81 -13.17
N ALA A 435 7.95 -20.09 -12.74
CA ALA A 435 6.81 -20.65 -12.03
C ALA A 435 6.02 -21.63 -12.91
N LEU A 436 5.76 -21.28 -14.17
CA LEU A 436 5.06 -22.16 -15.11
C LEU A 436 5.84 -23.46 -15.37
N VAL A 437 7.16 -23.37 -15.46
CA VAL A 437 8.04 -24.56 -15.56
C VAL A 437 7.90 -25.43 -14.32
N ALA A 438 8.01 -24.84 -13.12
CA ALA A 438 7.93 -25.57 -11.85
C ALA A 438 6.56 -26.25 -11.63
N LEU A 439 5.48 -25.64 -12.10
CA LEU A 439 4.14 -26.26 -12.08
C LEU A 439 4.04 -27.45 -13.04
N ARG A 440 4.61 -27.32 -14.24
CA ARG A 440 4.57 -28.37 -15.27
C ARG A 440 5.43 -29.60 -14.96
N ASP A 441 6.63 -29.41 -14.41
CA ASP A 441 7.55 -30.51 -14.07
C ASP A 441 7.23 -31.16 -12.70
N GLY A 442 6.24 -30.66 -11.99
CA GLY A 442 5.78 -31.16 -10.71
C GLY A 442 6.67 -30.74 -9.52
N SER A 443 7.66 -29.86 -9.71
CA SER A 443 8.50 -29.37 -8.61
C SER A 443 7.67 -28.62 -7.56
N ALA A 444 6.65 -27.89 -8.01
CA ALA A 444 5.72 -27.20 -7.12
C ALA A 444 4.77 -28.15 -6.37
N ALA A 445 4.46 -29.33 -6.93
CA ALA A 445 3.60 -30.33 -6.30
C ALA A 445 4.36 -31.25 -5.32
N ALA A 446 5.67 -31.42 -5.51
CA ALA A 446 6.49 -32.31 -4.70
C ALA A 446 6.70 -31.85 -3.26
N LEU A 447 6.45 -30.58 -2.94
CA LEU A 447 6.56 -30.03 -1.59
C LEU A 447 5.41 -30.44 -0.67
N GLY A 448 4.17 -30.50 -1.17
CA GLY A 448 2.99 -30.86 -0.37
C GLY A 448 2.86 -32.34 0.02
N SER A 449 3.82 -33.19 -0.39
CA SER A 449 3.82 -34.64 -0.12
C SER A 449 4.85 -35.09 0.95
N ARG A 450 5.47 -34.17 1.64
CA ARG A 450 6.45 -34.44 2.73
C ARG A 450 5.87 -34.00 4.11
#